data_6ccad889174f60bb75f37345d5ffec02
#
_entry.id   6ccad889174f60bb75f37345d5ffec02
#
_cell.length_a   1.000
_cell.length_b   1.000
_cell.length_c   1.000
_cell.angle_alpha   90.00
_cell.angle_beta   90.00
_cell.angle_gamma   90.00
#
_symmetry.space_group_name_H-M   'P 1'
#
loop_
_entity.id
_entity.type
_entity.pdbx_description
1 polymer ?
#
loop_
_entity_poly.entity_id
_entity_poly.type
_entity_poly.pdbx_seq_one_letter_code
_entity_poly.pdbx_strand_id
1 'polypeptide(L)'
;VLPARAWGVEHLGPHGRMELILEAGADQFGGEECVEILLDLLSQGRVTEARVDESARRILAVKFRLGLFDDPFVDEDAAATTVGRQDFRELGRAVQSRSVTVLQNGAPAGARPAGSSVACANATLPLRKGLRVYVENVSPEAAARLGKVVDRPEDADVAVVRVTAPFDPRSDLFLESWFHQGSLDFPPGLVHRLGRVAAACPLVLDVGLDRPAVLAPLLPVATTIVGSYGTSDDALVDALTGAETAQGRLPFDLPRSMEQVRRHGEDVPGYDDPLFAFGHGLSLTSAAT
;
A
#
# COMPACT_ATOMS: atom_id res chain seq x y z
N VAL A 1 4.90 23.90 8.66
CA VAL A 1 5.57 25.08 9.15
C VAL A 1 6.72 24.72 10.09
N LEU A 2 6.53 23.73 10.98
CA LEU A 2 7.58 23.26 11.90
C LEU A 2 8.79 22.66 11.14
N PRO A 3 10.04 22.84 11.62
CA PRO A 3 11.23 22.31 10.98
C PRO A 3 11.19 20.80 10.74
N ALA A 4 10.64 20.03 11.68
CA ALA A 4 10.54 18.59 11.60
C ALA A 4 9.64 18.06 10.46
N ARG A 5 8.90 18.95 9.78
CA ARG A 5 7.98 18.62 8.67
C ARG A 5 8.28 19.39 7.39
N ALA A 6 9.47 19.95 7.29
CA ALA A 6 9.85 20.87 6.23
C ALA A 6 10.70 20.21 5.15
N TRP A 7 10.41 18.97 4.79
CA TRP A 7 11.17 18.20 3.79
C TRP A 7 11.22 18.92 2.44
N GLY A 8 12.45 19.12 1.93
CA GLY A 8 12.72 19.83 0.69
C GLY A 8 12.67 21.36 0.80
N VAL A 9 12.22 21.92 1.93
CA VAL A 9 12.11 23.36 2.18
C VAL A 9 12.76 23.76 3.51
N GLU A 10 13.71 22.97 3.99
CA GLU A 10 14.43 23.19 5.24
C GLU A 10 15.17 24.54 5.27
N HIS A 11 15.57 25.03 4.10
CA HIS A 11 16.24 26.32 3.93
C HIS A 11 15.34 27.53 4.16
N LEU A 12 14.00 27.34 4.14
CA LEU A 12 13.05 28.42 4.40
C LEU A 12 12.77 28.56 5.91
N GLY A 13 12.56 29.79 6.36
CA GLY A 13 12.00 30.05 7.68
C GLY A 13 10.50 29.76 7.75
N PRO A 14 9.89 29.79 8.98
CA PRO A 14 8.48 29.47 9.17
C PRO A 14 7.53 30.29 8.29
N HIS A 15 7.78 31.58 8.09
CA HIS A 15 6.99 32.46 7.22
C HIS A 15 7.02 32.02 5.76
N GLY A 16 8.21 31.74 5.21
CA GLY A 16 8.33 31.29 3.83
C GLY A 16 7.69 29.92 3.59
N ARG A 17 7.75 29.01 4.57
CA ARG A 17 7.05 27.72 4.50
C ARG A 17 5.55 27.89 4.49
N MET A 18 5.01 28.78 5.32
CA MET A 18 3.58 29.08 5.37
C MET A 18 3.10 29.69 4.05
N GLU A 19 3.84 30.60 3.45
CA GLU A 19 3.51 31.15 2.13
C GLU A 19 3.39 30.06 1.08
N LEU A 20 4.39 29.17 0.96
CA LEU A 20 4.34 28.07 -0.01
C LEU A 20 3.12 27.14 0.21
N ILE A 21 2.79 26.85 1.48
CA ILE A 21 1.62 26.01 1.79
C ILE A 21 0.33 26.70 1.35
N LEU A 22 0.21 28.01 1.58
CA LEU A 22 -0.96 28.79 1.16
C LEU A 22 -1.03 28.95 -0.36
N GLU A 23 0.11 29.16 -1.04
CA GLU A 23 0.20 29.21 -2.51
C GLU A 23 -0.18 27.87 -3.14
N ALA A 24 0.24 26.75 -2.52
CA ALA A 24 -0.17 25.40 -2.94
C ALA A 24 -1.65 25.10 -2.72
N GLY A 25 -2.43 26.01 -2.11
CA GLY A 25 -3.86 25.90 -1.96
C GLY A 25 -4.32 25.20 -0.69
N ALA A 26 -3.45 24.96 0.30
CA ALA A 26 -3.86 24.39 1.57
C ALA A 26 -4.77 25.35 2.35
N ASP A 27 -5.83 24.82 2.94
CA ASP A 27 -6.82 25.59 3.67
C ASP A 27 -6.67 25.47 5.19
N GLN A 28 -5.88 24.48 5.66
CA GLN A 28 -5.77 24.20 7.09
C GLN A 28 -4.38 23.65 7.43
N PHE A 29 -3.86 24.04 8.58
CA PHE A 29 -2.61 23.52 9.15
C PHE A 29 -2.94 22.51 10.23
N GLY A 30 -2.57 21.25 10.01
CA GLY A 30 -2.87 20.15 10.93
C GLY A 30 -1.82 19.99 12.03
N GLY A 31 -2.25 20.08 13.29
CA GLY A 31 -1.40 19.82 14.44
C GLY A 31 -0.34 20.88 14.74
N GLU A 32 -0.51 22.09 14.23
CA GLU A 32 0.39 23.23 14.49
C GLU A 32 -0.42 24.46 14.90
N GLU A 33 0.06 25.15 15.93
CA GLU A 33 -0.40 26.50 16.30
C GLU A 33 0.50 27.52 15.61
N CYS A 34 0.01 28.12 14.53
CA CYS A 34 0.79 29.06 13.71
C CYS A 34 0.01 30.30 13.30
N VAL A 35 -0.98 30.69 14.11
CA VAL A 35 -1.83 31.88 13.87
C VAL A 35 -0.99 33.16 13.80
N GLU A 36 -0.03 33.33 14.70
CA GLU A 36 0.83 34.52 14.74
C GLU A 36 1.61 34.70 13.43
N ILE A 37 2.12 33.62 12.86
CA ILE A 37 2.85 33.66 11.58
C ILE A 37 1.92 34.13 10.45
N LEU A 38 0.67 33.66 10.44
CA LEU A 38 -0.32 34.09 9.45
C LEU A 38 -0.66 35.59 9.61
N LEU A 39 -0.86 36.04 10.83
CA LEU A 39 -1.13 37.45 11.12
C LEU A 39 0.05 38.35 10.71
N ASP A 40 1.28 37.90 10.95
CA ASP A 40 2.48 38.60 10.50
C ASP A 40 2.53 38.73 8.97
N LEU A 41 2.27 37.64 8.26
CA LEU A 41 2.24 37.62 6.79
C LEU A 41 1.16 38.55 6.23
N LEU A 42 -0.03 38.59 6.85
CA LEU A 42 -1.10 39.51 6.50
C LEU A 42 -0.66 40.97 6.72
N SER A 43 -0.06 41.28 7.91
CA SER A 43 0.40 42.64 8.24
C SER A 43 1.49 43.13 7.28
N GLN A 44 2.31 42.23 6.75
CA GLN A 44 3.37 42.51 5.78
C GLN A 44 2.84 42.54 4.32
N GLY A 45 1.57 42.25 4.08
CA GLY A 45 0.97 42.19 2.76
C GLY A 45 1.48 41.02 1.90
N ARG A 46 2.14 40.03 2.49
CA ARG A 46 2.66 38.82 1.82
C ARG A 46 1.58 37.79 1.57
N VAL A 47 0.55 37.78 2.39
CA VAL A 47 -0.70 37.02 2.20
C VAL A 47 -1.86 38.03 2.22
N THR A 48 -2.86 37.84 1.39
CA THR A 48 -4.03 38.71 1.33
C THR A 48 -5.18 38.16 2.20
N GLU A 49 -6.01 39.04 2.74
CA GLU A 49 -7.25 38.64 3.42
C GLU A 49 -8.13 37.79 2.51
N ALA A 50 -8.22 38.14 1.21
CA ALA A 50 -8.99 37.38 0.22
C ALA A 50 -8.55 35.91 0.13
N ARG A 51 -7.23 35.63 0.24
CA ARG A 51 -6.73 34.25 0.26
C ARG A 51 -7.15 33.51 1.53
N VAL A 52 -7.15 34.18 2.68
CA VAL A 52 -7.62 33.60 3.94
C VAL A 52 -9.12 33.37 3.91
N ASP A 53 -9.89 34.32 3.40
CA ASP A 53 -11.35 34.22 3.21
C ASP A 53 -11.74 33.04 2.31
N GLU A 54 -10.94 32.76 1.29
CA GLU A 54 -11.14 31.60 0.40
C GLU A 54 -11.04 30.29 1.20
N SER A 55 -10.02 30.11 2.03
CA SER A 55 -9.87 28.96 2.90
C SER A 55 -10.99 28.85 3.92
N ALA A 56 -11.31 29.95 4.60
CA ALA A 56 -12.40 30.01 5.59
C ALA A 56 -13.75 29.59 4.94
N ARG A 57 -14.02 30.09 3.74
CA ARG A 57 -15.26 29.77 3.01
C ARG A 57 -15.34 28.27 2.67
N ARG A 58 -14.22 27.66 2.24
CA ARG A 58 -14.18 26.22 1.93
C ARG A 58 -14.44 25.38 3.19
N ILE A 59 -13.80 25.70 4.30
CA ILE A 59 -13.96 24.99 5.57
C ILE A 59 -15.41 25.16 6.10
N LEU A 60 -15.91 26.40 6.12
CA LEU A 60 -17.27 26.69 6.58
C LEU A 60 -18.32 26.01 5.68
N ALA A 61 -18.12 25.98 4.37
CA ALA A 61 -19.05 25.31 3.45
C ALA A 61 -19.20 23.81 3.76
N VAL A 62 -18.14 23.15 4.23
CA VAL A 62 -18.22 21.74 4.68
C VAL A 62 -19.06 21.64 5.96
N LYS A 63 -18.84 22.52 6.92
CA LYS A 63 -19.62 22.55 8.17
C LYS A 63 -21.11 22.81 7.92
N PHE A 64 -21.44 23.75 7.03
CA PHE A 64 -22.83 23.98 6.63
C PHE A 64 -23.47 22.77 5.96
N ARG A 65 -22.75 22.12 5.03
CA ARG A 65 -23.27 20.91 4.36
C ARG A 65 -23.49 19.74 5.33
N LEU A 66 -22.71 19.67 6.39
CA LEU A 66 -22.87 18.67 7.45
C LEU A 66 -23.96 19.04 8.46
N GLY A 67 -24.59 20.23 8.36
CA GLY A 67 -25.63 20.68 9.27
C GLY A 67 -25.12 21.03 10.69
N LEU A 68 -23.80 21.22 10.88
CA LEU A 68 -23.19 21.39 12.22
C LEU A 68 -23.61 22.69 12.92
N PHE A 69 -24.21 23.65 12.20
CA PHE A 69 -24.76 24.89 12.79
C PHE A 69 -26.22 24.74 13.24
N ASP A 70 -26.94 23.77 12.67
CA ASP A 70 -28.31 23.48 12.99
C ASP A 70 -28.42 22.40 14.05
N ASP A 71 -27.66 21.31 13.87
CA ASP A 71 -27.59 20.19 14.82
C ASP A 71 -26.12 19.66 14.89
N PRO A 72 -25.31 20.12 15.88
CA PRO A 72 -23.94 19.70 16.04
C PRO A 72 -23.78 18.35 16.74
N PHE A 73 -24.86 17.76 17.21
CA PHE A 73 -24.85 16.52 18.00
C PHE A 73 -24.98 15.30 17.08
N VAL A 74 -24.54 14.16 17.57
CA VAL A 74 -24.71 12.87 16.92
C VAL A 74 -25.80 12.07 17.65
N ASP A 75 -26.58 11.30 16.90
CA ASP A 75 -27.48 10.32 17.44
C ASP A 75 -26.66 9.06 17.79
N GLU A 76 -26.43 8.84 19.09
CA GLU A 76 -25.61 7.74 19.61
C GLU A 76 -26.22 6.37 19.31
N ASP A 77 -27.55 6.26 19.34
CA ASP A 77 -28.26 5.01 19.04
C ASP A 77 -28.17 4.68 17.54
N ALA A 78 -28.33 5.68 16.68
CA ALA A 78 -28.12 5.53 15.25
C ALA A 78 -26.66 5.20 14.94
N ALA A 79 -25.69 5.82 15.62
CA ALA A 79 -24.27 5.50 15.46
C ALA A 79 -23.97 4.05 15.83
N ALA A 80 -24.50 3.54 16.97
CA ALA A 80 -24.31 2.17 17.42
C ALA A 80 -24.86 1.12 16.43
N THR A 81 -25.92 1.46 15.71
CA THR A 81 -26.54 0.56 14.71
C THR A 81 -25.93 0.71 13.30
N THR A 82 -25.27 1.84 13.00
CA THR A 82 -24.73 2.13 11.68
C THR A 82 -23.25 1.77 11.57
N VAL A 83 -22.44 2.08 12.59
CA VAL A 83 -21.00 1.83 12.58
C VAL A 83 -20.73 0.32 12.59
N GLY A 84 -19.95 -0.14 11.63
CA GLY A 84 -19.60 -1.55 11.51
C GLY A 84 -20.76 -2.47 11.12
N ARG A 85 -21.80 -1.93 10.49
CA ARG A 85 -22.91 -2.69 9.90
C ARG A 85 -22.39 -3.80 8.99
N GLN A 86 -23.08 -4.94 8.94
CA GLN A 86 -22.60 -6.13 8.24
C GLN A 86 -22.37 -5.87 6.75
N ASP A 87 -23.31 -5.20 6.08
CA ASP A 87 -23.18 -4.86 4.66
C ASP A 87 -21.98 -3.94 4.37
N PHE A 88 -21.64 -3.01 5.29
CA PHE A 88 -20.44 -2.19 5.17
C PHE A 88 -19.17 -3.01 5.31
N ARG A 89 -19.15 -3.98 6.21
CA ARG A 89 -17.99 -4.89 6.37
C ARG A 89 -17.83 -5.82 5.16
N GLU A 90 -18.95 -6.34 4.64
CA GLU A 90 -18.94 -7.17 3.44
C GLU A 90 -18.45 -6.38 2.21
N LEU A 91 -18.97 -5.16 2.01
CA LEU A 91 -18.50 -4.26 0.96
C LEU A 91 -17.01 -3.93 1.13
N GLY A 92 -16.58 -3.57 2.34
CA GLY A 92 -15.18 -3.28 2.64
C GLY A 92 -14.25 -4.46 2.34
N ARG A 93 -14.67 -5.68 2.70
CA ARG A 93 -13.93 -6.90 2.38
C ARG A 93 -13.85 -7.16 0.86
N ALA A 94 -14.97 -7.03 0.16
CA ALA A 94 -15.02 -7.20 -1.29
C ALA A 94 -14.12 -6.18 -2.01
N VAL A 95 -14.14 -4.91 -1.58
CA VAL A 95 -13.25 -3.86 -2.13
C VAL A 95 -11.79 -4.20 -1.89
N GLN A 96 -11.42 -4.64 -0.68
CA GLN A 96 -10.05 -5.08 -0.38
C GLN A 96 -9.61 -6.24 -1.28
N SER A 97 -10.44 -7.26 -1.46
CA SER A 97 -10.12 -8.41 -2.32
C SER A 97 -9.94 -7.99 -3.78
N ARG A 98 -10.85 -7.15 -4.29
CA ARG A 98 -10.78 -6.62 -5.67
C ARG A 98 -9.58 -5.72 -5.91
N SER A 99 -9.10 -5.01 -4.89
CA SER A 99 -7.92 -4.14 -4.99
C SER A 99 -6.61 -4.91 -5.15
N VAL A 100 -6.56 -6.19 -4.76
CA VAL A 100 -5.36 -7.01 -4.95
C VAL A 100 -4.94 -6.99 -6.41
N THR A 101 -3.70 -6.62 -6.65
CA THR A 101 -3.11 -6.44 -7.99
C THR A 101 -2.23 -7.63 -8.32
N VAL A 102 -2.59 -8.42 -9.32
CA VAL A 102 -1.77 -9.56 -9.75
C VAL A 102 -0.66 -9.04 -10.66
N LEU A 103 0.58 -9.07 -10.17
CA LEU A 103 1.76 -8.57 -10.88
C LEU A 103 2.40 -9.66 -11.75
N GLN A 104 2.46 -10.88 -11.23
CA GLN A 104 2.97 -12.08 -11.91
C GLN A 104 2.08 -13.25 -11.54
N ASN A 105 1.75 -14.12 -12.50
CA ASN A 105 0.97 -15.33 -12.28
C ASN A 105 1.53 -16.50 -13.11
N GLY A 106 2.36 -17.31 -12.47
CA GLY A 106 3.16 -18.36 -13.09
C GLY A 106 4.65 -17.98 -13.18
N ALA A 107 5.52 -18.96 -13.08
CA ALA A 107 6.96 -18.74 -13.17
C ALA A 107 7.36 -18.22 -14.57
N PRO A 108 8.28 -17.24 -14.66
CA PRO A 108 8.85 -16.81 -15.93
C PRO A 108 9.46 -18.00 -16.68
N ALA A 109 9.32 -18.03 -18.00
CA ALA A 109 9.94 -19.04 -18.83
C ALA A 109 11.47 -19.02 -18.62
N GLY A 110 12.05 -20.12 -18.13
CA GLY A 110 13.49 -20.23 -17.85
C GLY A 110 13.93 -20.05 -16.38
N ALA A 111 13.01 -19.66 -15.49
CA ALA A 111 13.33 -19.42 -14.06
C ALA A 111 13.15 -20.66 -13.16
N ARG A 112 13.15 -21.89 -13.71
CA ARG A 112 13.07 -23.10 -12.88
C ARG A 112 14.45 -23.41 -12.28
N PRO A 113 14.57 -23.53 -10.93
CA PRO A 113 15.73 -24.21 -10.37
C PRO A 113 15.79 -25.62 -10.95
N ALA A 114 16.92 -25.99 -11.51
CA ALA A 114 17.15 -27.35 -11.98
C ALA A 114 16.95 -28.31 -10.79
N GLY A 115 15.94 -29.18 -10.86
CA GLY A 115 15.63 -30.19 -9.85
C GLY A 115 14.31 -30.03 -9.08
N SER A 116 13.56 -28.94 -9.24
CA SER A 116 12.22 -28.83 -8.62
C SER A 116 11.19 -29.71 -9.38
N SER A 117 10.79 -30.82 -8.77
CA SER A 117 9.72 -31.70 -9.26
C SER A 117 8.32 -31.18 -8.90
N VAL A 118 8.20 -30.07 -8.19
CA VAL A 118 6.94 -29.52 -7.71
C VAL A 118 6.27 -28.73 -8.84
N ALA A 119 5.04 -29.12 -9.18
CA ALA A 119 4.27 -28.50 -10.26
C ALA A 119 3.92 -27.05 -9.88
N CYS A 120 4.50 -26.05 -10.57
CA CYS A 120 4.20 -24.62 -10.40
C CYS A 120 2.68 -24.29 -10.52
N ALA A 121 1.90 -25.22 -11.07
CA ALA A 121 0.44 -25.11 -11.19
C ALA A 121 -0.28 -24.88 -9.84
N ASN A 122 0.29 -25.35 -8.71
CA ASN A 122 -0.32 -25.15 -7.40
C ASN A 122 -0.25 -23.71 -6.87
N ALA A 123 0.65 -22.90 -7.41
CA ALA A 123 0.79 -21.49 -7.02
C ALA A 123 0.34 -20.51 -8.10
N THR A 124 -0.40 -20.99 -9.11
CA THR A 124 -1.02 -20.17 -10.15
C THR A 124 -2.44 -19.82 -9.72
N LEU A 125 -2.80 -18.54 -9.78
CA LEU A 125 -4.12 -18.06 -9.40
C LEU A 125 -5.18 -18.36 -10.47
N PRO A 126 -6.40 -18.68 -10.04
CA PRO A 126 -6.85 -18.87 -8.67
C PRO A 126 -6.32 -20.17 -8.04
N LEU A 127 -5.97 -20.10 -6.76
CA LEU A 127 -5.50 -21.26 -6.02
C LEU A 127 -6.62 -22.29 -5.83
N ARG A 128 -6.28 -23.58 -5.98
CA ARG A 128 -7.20 -24.68 -5.72
C ARG A 128 -7.44 -24.83 -4.20
N LYS A 129 -8.62 -25.30 -3.83
CA LYS A 129 -8.90 -25.67 -2.44
C LYS A 129 -8.31 -27.04 -2.11
N GLY A 130 -8.09 -27.28 -0.82
CA GLY A 130 -7.62 -28.56 -0.30
C GLY A 130 -6.12 -28.79 -0.37
N LEU A 131 -5.33 -27.76 -0.65
CA LEU A 131 -3.87 -27.80 -0.63
C LEU A 131 -3.34 -27.89 0.80
N ARG A 132 -2.11 -28.43 0.96
CA ARG A 132 -1.29 -28.23 2.13
C ARG A 132 -0.58 -26.89 1.96
N VAL A 133 -0.81 -25.95 2.88
CA VAL A 133 -0.37 -24.56 2.73
C VAL A 133 0.58 -24.20 3.84
N TYR A 134 1.79 -23.76 3.50
CA TYR A 134 2.69 -23.08 4.39
C TYR A 134 2.43 -21.58 4.34
N VAL A 135 2.36 -20.90 5.49
CA VAL A 135 2.09 -19.46 5.55
C VAL A 135 3.10 -18.71 6.40
N GLU A 136 3.42 -17.48 5.98
CA GLU A 136 4.15 -16.50 6.80
C GLU A 136 3.43 -15.16 6.72
N ASN A 137 3.23 -14.52 7.87
CA ASN A 137 2.55 -13.23 8.01
C ASN A 137 1.12 -13.22 7.42
N VAL A 138 0.47 -14.36 7.41
CA VAL A 138 -0.97 -14.57 7.11
C VAL A 138 -1.50 -15.45 8.22
N SER A 139 -2.66 -15.11 8.76
CA SER A 139 -3.24 -15.88 9.88
C SER A 139 -3.55 -17.32 9.46
N PRO A 140 -3.24 -18.31 10.30
CA PRO A 140 -3.58 -19.71 10.03
C PRO A 140 -5.08 -19.92 9.82
N GLU A 141 -5.93 -19.15 10.51
CA GLU A 141 -7.40 -19.19 10.41
C GLU A 141 -7.87 -18.81 9.00
N ALA A 142 -7.34 -17.72 8.44
CA ALA A 142 -7.65 -17.33 7.07
C ALA A 142 -7.09 -18.34 6.06
N ALA A 143 -5.85 -18.79 6.27
CA ALA A 143 -5.18 -19.77 5.40
C ALA A 143 -5.86 -21.14 5.40
N ALA A 144 -6.52 -21.56 6.49
CA ALA A 144 -7.29 -22.78 6.55
C ALA A 144 -8.42 -22.87 5.50
N ARG A 145 -8.83 -21.73 4.94
CA ARG A 145 -9.80 -21.67 3.83
C ARG A 145 -9.21 -22.13 2.50
N LEU A 146 -7.88 -22.14 2.36
CA LEU A 146 -7.16 -22.73 1.22
C LEU A 146 -7.03 -24.23 1.38
N GLY A 147 -6.84 -24.71 2.62
CA GLY A 147 -6.68 -26.12 2.93
C GLY A 147 -5.99 -26.38 4.27
N LYS A 148 -5.17 -27.43 4.35
CA LYS A 148 -4.47 -27.80 5.59
C LYS A 148 -3.22 -26.95 5.77
N VAL A 149 -3.17 -26.12 6.82
CA VAL A 149 -1.94 -25.39 7.18
C VAL A 149 -0.89 -26.37 7.72
N VAL A 150 0.35 -26.19 7.28
CA VAL A 150 1.53 -26.99 7.69
C VAL A 150 2.64 -26.07 8.19
N ASP A 151 3.49 -26.61 9.09
CA ASP A 151 4.52 -25.82 9.77
C ASP A 151 5.82 -25.65 8.96
N ARG A 152 6.02 -26.46 7.93
CA ARG A 152 7.24 -26.47 7.15
C ARG A 152 6.95 -26.38 5.65
N PRO A 153 7.72 -25.59 4.89
CA PRO A 153 7.52 -25.47 3.45
C PRO A 153 7.74 -26.79 2.70
N GLU A 154 8.58 -27.71 3.22
CA GLU A 154 8.82 -29.02 2.60
C GLU A 154 7.59 -29.93 2.65
N ASP A 155 6.67 -29.68 3.57
CA ASP A 155 5.43 -30.46 3.72
C ASP A 155 4.25 -29.83 2.95
N ALA A 156 4.47 -28.66 2.32
CA ALA A 156 3.44 -27.88 1.64
C ALA A 156 3.34 -28.18 0.14
N ASP A 157 2.14 -28.01 -0.39
CA ASP A 157 1.89 -27.99 -1.84
C ASP A 157 2.09 -26.59 -2.41
N VAL A 158 1.93 -25.56 -1.57
CA VAL A 158 2.13 -24.15 -1.89
C VAL A 158 2.50 -23.36 -0.61
N ALA A 159 3.38 -22.38 -0.75
CA ALA A 159 3.62 -21.35 0.27
C ALA A 159 2.87 -20.06 -0.09
N VAL A 160 2.25 -19.43 0.89
CA VAL A 160 1.71 -18.05 0.81
C VAL A 160 2.44 -17.20 1.83
N VAL A 161 3.26 -16.30 1.36
CA VAL A 161 4.09 -15.44 2.22
C VAL A 161 3.75 -13.98 1.97
N ARG A 162 3.45 -13.25 3.05
CA ARG A 162 3.26 -11.80 2.99
C ARG A 162 4.53 -11.08 3.44
N VAL A 163 4.93 -10.08 2.68
CA VAL A 163 5.98 -9.13 3.03
C VAL A 163 5.46 -7.70 2.81
N THR A 164 6.09 -6.73 3.48
CA THR A 164 5.79 -5.31 3.27
C THR A 164 6.88 -4.66 2.42
N ALA A 165 6.54 -3.60 1.71
CA ALA A 165 7.53 -2.78 1.03
C ALA A 165 8.64 -2.37 2.01
N PRO A 166 9.92 -2.43 1.62
CA PRO A 166 11.02 -2.13 2.51
C PRO A 166 11.07 -0.64 2.85
N PHE A 167 11.59 -0.32 4.02
CA PHE A 167 11.84 1.03 4.46
C PHE A 167 13.03 1.06 5.43
N ASP A 168 13.67 2.22 5.53
CA ASP A 168 14.74 2.46 6.49
C ASP A 168 14.13 3.12 7.73
N PRO A 169 14.06 2.43 8.89
CA PRO A 169 13.49 3.03 10.09
C PRO A 169 14.36 4.21 10.57
N ARG A 170 13.71 5.32 10.91
CA ARG A 170 14.35 6.47 11.56
C ARG A 170 13.86 6.62 12.98
N SER A 171 14.78 6.98 13.88
CA SER A 171 14.47 7.20 15.30
C SER A 171 15.02 8.53 15.82
N ASP A 172 15.59 9.35 14.96
CA ASP A 172 16.21 10.64 15.28
C ASP A 172 15.18 11.75 15.52
N LEU A 173 14.00 11.64 14.88
CA LEU A 173 12.90 12.57 15.06
C LEU A 173 11.59 11.82 15.32
N PHE A 174 10.71 12.39 16.13
CA PHE A 174 9.48 11.72 16.59
C PHE A 174 8.55 11.32 15.43
N LEU A 175 8.33 12.19 14.47
CA LEU A 175 7.40 11.94 13.36
C LEU A 175 7.98 11.01 12.30
N GLU A 176 9.28 11.11 12.02
CA GLU A 176 9.94 10.30 11.00
C GLU A 176 9.96 8.81 11.33
N SER A 177 9.85 8.46 12.63
CA SER A 177 9.70 7.05 13.04
C SER A 177 8.40 6.40 12.55
N TRP A 178 7.40 7.21 12.16
CA TRP A 178 6.08 6.76 11.73
C TRP A 178 5.96 6.66 10.21
N PHE A 179 6.92 7.21 9.46
CA PHE A 179 6.88 7.24 8.00
C PHE A 179 7.86 6.22 7.41
N HIS A 180 7.37 5.44 6.47
CA HIS A 180 8.18 4.53 5.69
C HIS A 180 8.96 5.33 4.62
N GLN A 181 10.28 5.34 4.73
CA GLN A 181 11.20 6.09 3.88
C GLN A 181 12.44 5.26 3.52
N GLY A 182 13.39 5.87 2.80
CA GLY A 182 14.67 5.25 2.48
C GLY A 182 14.59 4.27 1.32
N SER A 183 15.44 3.25 1.34
CA SER A 183 15.60 2.29 0.24
C SER A 183 14.31 1.54 -0.08
N LEU A 184 14.11 1.30 -1.37
CA LEU A 184 13.04 0.43 -1.90
C LEU A 184 13.54 -1.00 -2.16
N ASP A 185 14.83 -1.29 -1.91
CA ASP A 185 15.42 -2.61 -2.07
C ASP A 185 15.08 -3.51 -0.90
N PHE A 186 14.63 -4.73 -1.18
CA PHE A 186 14.49 -5.76 -0.14
C PHE A 186 15.85 -6.18 0.41
N PRO A 187 15.98 -6.38 1.73
CA PRO A 187 17.21 -6.89 2.31
C PRO A 187 17.64 -8.22 1.67
N PRO A 188 18.92 -8.41 1.32
CA PRO A 188 19.38 -9.64 0.68
C PRO A 188 19.05 -10.92 1.48
N GLY A 189 19.05 -10.83 2.80
CA GLY A 189 18.66 -11.93 3.70
C GLY A 189 17.20 -12.38 3.50
N LEU A 190 16.28 -11.44 3.24
CA LEU A 190 14.88 -11.75 2.93
C LEU A 190 14.76 -12.48 1.59
N VAL A 191 15.42 -11.96 0.55
CA VAL A 191 15.40 -12.58 -0.80
C VAL A 191 15.96 -14.01 -0.73
N HIS A 192 17.07 -14.21 -0.01
CA HIS A 192 17.66 -15.54 0.20
C HIS A 192 16.70 -16.47 0.96
N ARG A 193 16.03 -15.99 2.01
CA ARG A 193 15.06 -16.78 2.78
C ARG A 193 13.88 -17.20 1.91
N LEU A 194 13.29 -16.27 1.13
CA LEU A 194 12.22 -16.58 0.19
C LEU A 194 12.67 -17.59 -0.87
N GLY A 195 13.92 -17.51 -1.33
CA GLY A 195 14.50 -18.50 -2.25
C GLY A 195 14.55 -19.90 -1.66
N ARG A 196 14.81 -20.05 -0.34
CA ARG A 196 14.75 -21.37 0.33
C ARG A 196 13.32 -21.92 0.41
N VAL A 197 12.34 -21.06 0.71
CA VAL A 197 10.92 -21.46 0.68
C VAL A 197 10.52 -21.90 -0.73
N ALA A 198 10.88 -21.11 -1.75
CA ALA A 198 10.58 -21.42 -3.16
C ALA A 198 11.29 -22.67 -3.67
N ALA A 199 12.42 -23.06 -3.09
CA ALA A 199 13.10 -24.32 -3.40
C ALA A 199 12.36 -25.55 -2.84
N ALA A 200 11.60 -25.38 -1.76
CA ALA A 200 10.82 -26.45 -1.13
C ALA A 200 9.44 -26.62 -1.77
N CYS A 201 8.72 -25.54 -2.04
CA CYS A 201 7.39 -25.55 -2.67
C CYS A 201 7.15 -24.28 -3.48
N PRO A 202 6.20 -24.29 -4.43
CA PRO A 202 5.82 -23.08 -5.19
C PRO A 202 5.38 -21.95 -4.26
N LEU A 203 5.86 -20.73 -4.54
CA LEU A 203 5.65 -19.56 -3.70
C LEU A 203 4.67 -18.57 -4.35
N VAL A 204 3.61 -18.23 -3.62
CA VAL A 204 2.78 -17.06 -3.81
C VAL A 204 3.26 -15.98 -2.84
N LEU A 205 3.72 -14.87 -3.36
CA LEU A 205 4.21 -13.74 -2.59
C LEU A 205 3.21 -12.59 -2.63
N ASP A 206 2.68 -12.20 -1.49
CA ASP A 206 1.91 -10.99 -1.30
C ASP A 206 2.83 -9.87 -0.80
N VAL A 207 2.89 -8.77 -1.53
CA VAL A 207 3.68 -7.60 -1.19
C VAL A 207 2.75 -6.46 -0.80
N GLY A 208 2.79 -6.07 0.47
CA GLY A 208 2.09 -4.88 0.96
C GLY A 208 2.78 -3.62 0.41
N LEU A 209 2.12 -2.96 -0.53
CA LEU A 209 2.62 -1.79 -1.26
C LEU A 209 2.02 -0.51 -0.68
N ASP A 210 2.35 -0.18 0.56
CA ASP A 210 2.08 1.14 1.15
C ASP A 210 2.95 2.23 0.49
N ARG A 211 4.02 1.80 -0.18
CA ARG A 211 4.93 2.57 -1.04
C ARG A 211 5.46 1.67 -2.16
N PRO A 212 6.05 2.22 -3.24
CA PRO A 212 6.73 1.41 -4.25
C PRO A 212 7.85 0.54 -3.66
N ALA A 213 8.19 -0.54 -4.35
CA ALA A 213 9.30 -1.43 -3.99
C ALA A 213 10.02 -1.94 -5.24
N VAL A 214 11.32 -2.27 -5.11
CA VAL A 214 12.11 -2.89 -6.17
C VAL A 214 11.86 -4.40 -6.15
N LEU A 215 10.96 -4.87 -7.01
CA LEU A 215 10.55 -6.28 -7.05
C LEU A 215 11.42 -7.15 -7.97
N ALA A 216 12.34 -6.56 -8.75
CA ALA A 216 13.15 -7.30 -9.72
C ALA A 216 13.85 -8.54 -9.14
N PRO A 217 14.45 -8.52 -7.92
CA PRO A 217 15.07 -9.71 -7.32
C PRO A 217 14.08 -10.81 -6.93
N LEU A 218 12.80 -10.50 -6.79
CA LEU A 218 11.75 -11.44 -6.36
C LEU A 218 11.06 -12.15 -7.53
N LEU A 219 11.12 -11.59 -8.74
CA LEU A 219 10.50 -12.18 -9.93
C LEU A 219 10.98 -13.62 -10.22
N PRO A 220 12.29 -13.94 -10.14
CA PRO A 220 12.75 -15.31 -10.36
C PRO A 220 12.45 -16.25 -9.17
N VAL A 221 12.14 -15.71 -7.99
CA VAL A 221 11.95 -16.46 -6.75
C VAL A 221 10.51 -16.93 -6.61
N ALA A 222 9.53 -16.03 -6.80
CA ALA A 222 8.13 -16.34 -6.60
C ALA A 222 7.47 -16.85 -7.90
N THR A 223 6.58 -17.83 -7.79
CA THR A 223 5.74 -18.29 -8.90
C THR A 223 4.68 -17.23 -9.20
N THR A 224 4.06 -16.69 -8.18
CA THR A 224 3.05 -15.65 -8.27
C THR A 224 3.40 -14.51 -7.33
N ILE A 225 3.23 -13.28 -7.80
CA ILE A 225 3.39 -12.06 -7.01
C ILE A 225 2.12 -11.25 -7.11
N VAL A 226 1.58 -10.89 -5.97
CA VAL A 226 0.47 -9.93 -5.86
C VAL A 226 0.89 -8.72 -5.04
N GLY A 227 0.36 -7.56 -5.38
CA GLY A 227 0.45 -6.35 -4.57
C GLY A 227 -0.83 -6.13 -3.79
N SER A 228 -0.72 -5.79 -2.51
CA SER A 228 -1.85 -5.45 -1.65
C SER A 228 -1.63 -4.10 -0.96
N TYR A 229 -2.72 -3.47 -0.49
CA TYR A 229 -2.73 -2.10 0.03
C TYR A 229 -3.44 -2.06 1.39
N GLY A 230 -2.89 -2.76 2.38
CA GLY A 230 -3.50 -2.93 3.70
C GLY A 230 -4.64 -3.94 3.72
N THR A 231 -4.59 -4.91 2.83
CA THR A 231 -5.61 -5.95 2.69
C THR A 231 -5.58 -6.91 3.88
N SER A 232 -6.75 -7.20 4.48
CA SER A 232 -6.90 -8.21 5.53
C SER A 232 -6.58 -9.61 4.99
N ASP A 233 -6.23 -10.53 5.89
CA ASP A 233 -5.89 -11.90 5.51
C ASP A 233 -7.06 -12.62 4.83
N ASP A 234 -8.27 -12.41 5.34
CA ASP A 234 -9.48 -12.96 4.74
C ASP A 234 -9.73 -12.45 3.32
N ALA A 235 -9.55 -11.15 3.11
CA ALA A 235 -9.73 -10.54 1.79
C ALA A 235 -8.62 -10.98 0.80
N LEU A 236 -7.38 -11.17 1.30
CA LEU A 236 -6.32 -11.76 0.50
C LEU A 236 -6.69 -13.18 0.05
N VAL A 237 -7.11 -14.04 0.98
CA VAL A 237 -7.50 -15.41 0.66
C VAL A 237 -8.66 -15.44 -0.33
N ASP A 238 -9.65 -14.55 -0.21
CA ASP A 238 -10.74 -14.43 -1.20
C ASP A 238 -10.19 -14.12 -2.60
N ALA A 239 -9.25 -13.18 -2.71
CA ALA A 239 -8.60 -12.82 -3.97
C ALA A 239 -7.77 -13.99 -4.54
N LEU A 240 -6.97 -14.67 -3.69
CA LEU A 240 -6.12 -15.77 -4.11
C LEU A 240 -6.92 -17.00 -4.55
N THR A 241 -8.09 -17.26 -3.97
CA THR A 241 -8.97 -18.38 -4.34
C THR A 241 -9.93 -18.07 -5.48
N GLY A 242 -10.08 -16.79 -5.84
CA GLY A 242 -11.09 -16.34 -6.79
C GLY A 242 -12.51 -16.31 -6.22
N ALA A 243 -12.68 -16.41 -4.89
CA ALA A 243 -13.97 -16.15 -4.24
C ALA A 243 -14.44 -14.70 -4.50
N GLU A 244 -13.51 -13.77 -4.54
CA GLU A 244 -13.62 -12.44 -5.16
C GLU A 244 -12.49 -12.30 -6.19
N THR A 245 -12.83 -11.87 -7.39
CA THR A 245 -11.84 -11.72 -8.47
C THR A 245 -10.94 -10.51 -8.21
N ALA A 246 -9.63 -10.73 -8.12
CA ALA A 246 -8.64 -9.67 -8.07
C ALA A 246 -8.68 -8.85 -9.37
N GLN A 247 -8.88 -7.54 -9.27
CA GLN A 247 -9.06 -6.61 -10.40
C GLN A 247 -8.12 -5.40 -10.28
N GLY A 248 -7.29 -5.37 -9.23
CA GLY A 248 -6.40 -4.26 -8.93
C GLY A 248 -5.49 -3.90 -10.09
N ARG A 249 -5.17 -2.61 -10.16
CA ARG A 249 -4.17 -2.04 -11.07
C ARG A 249 -3.21 -1.21 -10.24
N LEU A 250 -1.93 -1.25 -10.58
CA LEU A 250 -0.93 -0.45 -9.86
C LEU A 250 -1.31 1.04 -9.89
N PRO A 251 -1.38 1.70 -8.73
CA PRO A 251 -1.64 3.14 -8.67
C PRO A 251 -0.38 4.00 -8.87
N PHE A 252 0.77 3.38 -9.11
CA PHE A 252 2.06 3.99 -9.37
C PHE A 252 2.97 3.02 -10.15
N ASP A 253 4.05 3.54 -10.72
CA ASP A 253 5.09 2.71 -11.32
C ASP A 253 5.92 2.00 -10.26
N LEU A 254 6.34 0.77 -10.53
CA LEU A 254 7.35 0.07 -9.73
C LEU A 254 8.72 0.15 -10.43
N PRO A 255 9.75 0.70 -9.77
CA PRO A 255 11.07 0.85 -10.38
C PRO A 255 11.78 -0.50 -10.54
N ARG A 256 12.71 -0.57 -11.51
CA ARG A 256 13.57 -1.74 -11.70
C ARG A 256 14.67 -1.83 -10.66
N SER A 257 15.16 -0.70 -10.17
CA SER A 257 16.30 -0.63 -9.25
C SER A 257 16.30 0.67 -8.47
N MET A 258 17.02 0.70 -7.36
CA MET A 258 17.31 1.94 -6.64
C MET A 258 18.18 2.92 -7.46
N GLU A 259 18.97 2.43 -8.41
CA GLU A 259 19.71 3.31 -9.32
C GLU A 259 18.75 4.12 -10.21
N GLN A 260 17.71 3.48 -10.73
CA GLN A 260 16.64 4.18 -11.47
C GLN A 260 15.97 5.25 -10.62
N VAL A 261 15.62 4.90 -9.37
CA VAL A 261 15.01 5.85 -8.42
C VAL A 261 15.90 7.07 -8.18
N ARG A 262 17.21 6.86 -7.94
CA ARG A 262 18.15 7.97 -7.67
C ARG A 262 18.43 8.86 -8.87
N ARG A 263 18.27 8.36 -10.09
CA ARG A 263 18.44 9.14 -11.32
C ARG A 263 17.18 9.88 -11.73
N HIS A 264 16.04 9.46 -11.19
CA HIS A 264 14.75 10.07 -11.50
C HIS A 264 14.65 11.44 -10.83
N GLY A 265 14.07 12.42 -11.53
CA GLY A 265 13.86 13.76 -10.99
C GLY A 265 12.84 13.71 -9.84
N GLU A 266 13.07 14.56 -8.84
CA GLU A 266 12.09 14.80 -7.78
C GLU A 266 10.81 15.39 -8.39
N ASP A 267 9.66 15.07 -7.82
CA ASP A 267 8.34 15.56 -8.25
C ASP A 267 7.93 15.24 -9.71
N VAL A 268 8.67 14.36 -10.38
CA VAL A 268 8.33 13.90 -11.72
C VAL A 268 7.59 12.57 -11.61
N PRO A 269 6.35 12.45 -12.10
CA PRO A 269 5.61 11.19 -12.04
C PRO A 269 6.12 10.19 -13.09
N GLY A 270 6.15 8.90 -12.69
CA GLY A 270 6.50 7.79 -13.59
C GLY A 270 7.99 7.58 -13.81
N TYR A 271 8.34 6.50 -14.48
CA TYR A 271 9.70 6.16 -14.92
C TYR A 271 9.68 5.85 -16.41
N ASP A 272 10.77 6.15 -17.14
CA ASP A 272 10.86 5.88 -18.58
C ASP A 272 10.75 4.38 -18.90
N ASP A 273 11.29 3.51 -18.05
CA ASP A 273 11.26 2.05 -18.19
C ASP A 273 11.02 1.37 -16.84
N PRO A 274 9.81 1.45 -16.27
CA PRO A 274 9.50 0.81 -15.00
C PRO A 274 9.54 -0.71 -15.10
N LEU A 275 9.72 -1.39 -13.96
CA LEU A 275 9.54 -2.85 -13.89
C LEU A 275 8.09 -3.23 -14.18
N PHE A 276 7.17 -2.50 -13.55
CA PHE A 276 5.74 -2.54 -13.82
C PHE A 276 5.21 -1.11 -13.88
N ALA A 277 4.55 -0.77 -14.98
CA ALA A 277 4.02 0.57 -15.18
C ALA A 277 2.73 0.80 -14.38
N PHE A 278 2.40 2.06 -14.12
CA PHE A 278 1.08 2.50 -13.66
C PHE A 278 -0.02 1.80 -14.47
N GLY A 279 -1.05 1.32 -13.78
CA GLY A 279 -2.14 0.60 -14.41
C GLY A 279 -1.85 -0.88 -14.72
N HIS A 280 -0.61 -1.38 -14.47
CA HIS A 280 -0.32 -2.81 -14.62
C HIS A 280 -1.12 -3.66 -13.63
N GLY A 281 -1.57 -4.79 -14.10
CA GLY A 281 -2.25 -5.83 -13.33
C GLY A 281 -2.78 -6.88 -14.28
N LEU A 282 -2.50 -8.14 -14.01
CA LEU A 282 -2.99 -9.25 -14.80
C LEU A 282 -4.48 -9.49 -14.50
N SER A 283 -5.27 -9.73 -15.53
CA SER A 283 -6.65 -10.16 -15.38
C SER A 283 -6.66 -11.68 -15.19
N LEU A 284 -7.26 -12.13 -14.09
CA LEU A 284 -7.56 -13.55 -13.92
C LEU A 284 -8.80 -13.85 -14.75
N THR A 285 -8.64 -14.58 -15.84
CA THR A 285 -9.80 -15.15 -16.53
C THR A 285 -10.45 -16.16 -15.60
N SER A 286 -11.74 -15.96 -15.30
CA SER A 286 -12.57 -16.96 -14.64
C SER A 286 -12.35 -18.28 -15.37
N ALA A 287 -11.85 -19.31 -14.69
CA ALA A 287 -11.89 -20.65 -15.23
C ALA A 287 -13.36 -20.93 -15.52
N ALA A 288 -13.69 -21.11 -16.82
CA ALA A 288 -15.01 -21.51 -17.20
C ALA A 288 -15.32 -22.80 -16.44
N THR A 289 -16.33 -22.76 -15.58
CA THR A 289 -16.93 -23.89 -14.87
C THR A 289 -17.49 -24.89 -15.86
#